data_680c1e2c93d84231c233b98acdb44178
#
_entry.id   680c1e2c93d84231c233b98acdb44178
#
_cell.length_a   1.000
_cell.length_b   1.000
_cell.length_c   1.000
_cell.angle_alpha   90.00
_cell.angle_beta   90.00
_cell.angle_gamma   90.00
#
_symmetry.space_group_name_H-M   'P 1'
#
loop_
_entity.id
_entity.type
_entity.pdbx_description
1 polymer ?
#
loop_
_entity_poly.entity_id
_entity_poly.type
_entity_poly.pdbx_seq_one_letter_code
_entity_poly.pdbx_strand_id
1 'polypeptide(L)'
;MSLGSVSYVITAFSIAYGFSQLFFGPLGDRFGKYLVIAWACVACTVTALLCALAPNYPLLIVARLLAGATAAAIVPLSMAWIGDVVPYDQRQPVLAQFLIGQIVGISAGVLFGGLAGDYFSWRIPFFGISLCFVLIATTLFSFNRRLPAYALTTHKAEGSALRRMINEFGQVLSKPWARVVLVTVFLEGGCLYGAFAFIASHLHRVHHLSLTNAASLVMLFSLGGLLYASTSRRLVRKLGEKGLTRWGGIIVATSFLTIGLAPSWQWAIPACFASGMGFYMLHNTLQMNATQMAPERRGAAVSAFAACFFLGQSAGVGAAGLAVGYFGTGPVIAVGAIGVLLTALTFSRLKSAS
;
A
#
# COMPACT_ATOMS: atom_id res chain seq x y z
N MET A 1 -14.38 -8.94 19.42
CA MET A 1 -14.72 -8.78 17.99
C MET A 1 -14.25 -10.00 17.22
N SER A 2 -15.02 -10.45 16.20
CA SER A 2 -14.56 -11.51 15.29
C SER A 2 -13.43 -11.01 14.39
N LEU A 3 -12.62 -11.93 13.82
CA LEU A 3 -11.59 -11.56 12.83
C LEU A 3 -12.20 -10.89 11.60
N GLY A 4 -13.39 -11.32 11.18
CA GLY A 4 -14.14 -10.69 10.11
C GLY A 4 -14.48 -9.23 10.42
N SER A 5 -14.94 -8.92 11.63
CA SER A 5 -15.21 -7.53 12.03
C SER A 5 -13.93 -6.67 12.02
N VAL A 6 -12.80 -7.23 12.46
CA VAL A 6 -11.52 -6.50 12.47
C VAL A 6 -11.03 -6.22 11.05
N SER A 7 -11.26 -7.13 10.10
CA SER A 7 -10.85 -6.93 8.70
C SER A 7 -11.56 -5.73 8.05
N TYR A 8 -12.81 -5.42 8.43
CA TYR A 8 -13.51 -4.24 7.91
C TYR A 8 -12.88 -2.91 8.35
N VAL A 9 -12.11 -2.89 9.44
CA VAL A 9 -11.32 -1.71 9.85
C VAL A 9 -10.22 -1.39 8.83
N ILE A 10 -9.61 -2.44 8.25
CA ILE A 10 -8.62 -2.31 7.16
C ILE A 10 -9.34 -1.99 5.84
N THR A 11 -10.41 -2.70 5.53
CA THR A 11 -11.22 -2.50 4.32
C THR A 11 -11.73 -1.06 4.21
N ALA A 12 -12.29 -0.50 5.29
CA ALA A 12 -12.80 0.88 5.33
C ALA A 12 -11.69 1.89 5.01
N PHE A 13 -10.52 1.72 5.59
CA PHE A 13 -9.36 2.59 5.28
C PHE A 13 -8.94 2.45 3.81
N SER A 14 -8.77 1.23 3.32
CA SER A 14 -8.22 0.97 1.99
C SER A 14 -9.14 1.41 0.86
N ILE A 15 -10.47 1.24 1.00
CA ILE A 15 -11.43 1.71 -0.01
C ILE A 15 -11.43 3.23 -0.09
N ALA A 16 -11.47 3.92 1.07
CA ALA A 16 -11.44 5.37 1.10
C ALA A 16 -10.11 5.92 0.58
N TYR A 17 -9.00 5.28 0.94
CA TYR A 17 -7.66 5.64 0.45
C TYR A 17 -7.56 5.50 -1.07
N GLY A 18 -7.92 4.34 -1.62
CA GLY A 18 -7.86 4.08 -3.06
C GLY A 18 -8.74 5.02 -3.87
N PHE A 19 -9.97 5.25 -3.42
CA PHE A 19 -10.90 6.15 -4.09
C PHE A 19 -10.43 7.62 -4.04
N SER A 20 -10.04 8.09 -2.85
CA SER A 20 -9.64 9.49 -2.65
C SER A 20 -8.34 9.85 -3.35
N GLN A 21 -7.45 8.87 -3.59
CA GLN A 21 -6.19 9.06 -4.29
C GLN A 21 -6.37 9.62 -5.71
N LEU A 22 -7.51 9.33 -6.36
CA LEU A 22 -7.83 9.85 -7.69
C LEU A 22 -8.00 11.38 -7.72
N PHE A 23 -8.39 11.99 -6.59
CA PHE A 23 -8.72 13.42 -6.51
C PHE A 23 -7.53 14.29 -6.09
N PHE A 24 -6.52 13.73 -5.44
CA PHE A 24 -5.46 14.54 -4.87
C PHE A 24 -4.46 15.09 -5.89
N GLY A 25 -4.29 14.48 -7.06
CA GLY A 25 -3.50 15.05 -8.14
C GLY A 25 -3.99 16.45 -8.53
N PRO A 26 -5.23 16.57 -9.03
CA PRO A 26 -5.83 17.87 -9.36
C PRO A 26 -5.88 18.88 -8.20
N LEU A 27 -6.07 18.39 -6.98
CA LEU A 27 -6.09 19.25 -5.78
C LEU A 27 -4.69 19.84 -5.49
N GLY A 28 -3.65 19.00 -5.61
CA GLY A 28 -2.26 19.41 -5.46
C GLY A 28 -1.82 20.43 -6.52
N ASP A 29 -2.28 20.26 -7.77
CA ASP A 29 -1.99 21.21 -8.84
C ASP A 29 -2.66 22.59 -8.60
N ARG A 30 -3.89 22.58 -8.06
CA ARG A 30 -4.66 23.81 -7.81
C ARG A 30 -4.17 24.59 -6.58
N PHE A 31 -3.90 23.91 -5.47
CA PHE A 31 -3.62 24.52 -4.17
C PHE A 31 -2.14 24.45 -3.78
N GLY A 32 -1.31 23.82 -4.58
CA GLY A 32 0.10 23.57 -4.29
C GLY A 32 0.31 22.26 -3.53
N LYS A 33 1.13 21.37 -4.11
CA LYS A 33 1.36 20.01 -3.59
C LYS A 33 1.84 20.04 -2.14
N TYR A 34 2.80 20.90 -1.82
CA TYR A 34 3.34 21.03 -0.47
C TYR A 34 2.27 21.40 0.57
N LEU A 35 1.45 22.40 0.25
CA LEU A 35 0.42 22.87 1.16
C LEU A 35 -0.68 21.84 1.37
N VAL A 36 -1.08 21.14 0.30
CA VAL A 36 -2.06 20.05 0.40
C VAL A 36 -1.52 18.90 1.28
N ILE A 37 -0.21 18.55 1.17
CA ILE A 37 0.42 17.56 2.06
C ILE A 37 0.37 18.02 3.51
N ALA A 38 0.72 19.30 3.79
CA ALA A 38 0.71 19.84 5.14
C ALA A 38 -0.69 19.79 5.78
N TRP A 39 -1.74 20.18 5.04
CA TRP A 39 -3.13 20.10 5.50
C TRP A 39 -3.63 18.65 5.60
N ALA A 40 -3.18 17.76 4.72
CA ALA A 40 -3.47 16.33 4.84
C ALA A 40 -2.88 15.75 6.15
N CYS A 41 -1.68 16.16 6.55
CA CYS A 41 -1.10 15.75 7.83
C CYS A 41 -1.92 16.27 9.03
N VAL A 42 -2.45 17.51 8.98
CA VAL A 42 -3.38 18.02 10.00
C VAL A 42 -4.65 17.16 10.05
N ALA A 43 -5.24 16.88 8.89
CA ALA A 43 -6.43 16.04 8.80
C ALA A 43 -6.15 14.61 9.30
N CYS A 44 -4.98 14.02 8.99
CA CYS A 44 -4.56 12.72 9.52
C CYS A 44 -4.37 12.73 11.04
N THR A 45 -3.90 13.84 11.63
CA THR A 45 -3.86 14.02 13.08
C THR A 45 -5.24 13.84 13.69
N VAL A 46 -6.23 14.59 13.16
CA VAL A 46 -7.61 14.53 13.66
C VAL A 46 -8.23 13.15 13.46
N THR A 47 -8.08 12.56 12.27
CA THR A 47 -8.70 11.26 11.97
C THR A 47 -8.06 10.11 12.73
N ALA A 48 -6.74 10.15 12.99
CA ALA A 48 -6.08 9.19 13.88
C ALA A 48 -6.58 9.33 15.32
N LEU A 49 -6.77 10.57 15.81
CA LEU A 49 -7.35 10.81 17.13
C LEU A 49 -8.79 10.30 17.23
N LEU A 50 -9.60 10.51 16.20
CA LEU A 50 -10.96 9.95 16.12
C LEU A 50 -10.96 8.41 16.17
N CYS A 51 -9.99 7.76 15.51
CA CYS A 51 -9.82 6.30 15.62
C CYS A 51 -9.47 5.89 17.06
N ALA A 52 -8.55 6.61 17.73
CA ALA A 52 -8.14 6.32 19.09
C ALA A 52 -9.27 6.48 20.10
N LEU A 53 -10.11 7.52 19.92
CA LEU A 53 -11.20 7.88 20.81
C LEU A 53 -12.54 7.22 20.46
N ALA A 54 -12.63 6.43 19.38
CA ALA A 54 -13.85 5.79 18.94
C ALA A 54 -14.49 4.97 20.07
N PRO A 55 -15.72 5.34 20.54
CA PRO A 55 -16.39 4.66 21.65
C PRO A 55 -17.00 3.31 21.24
N ASN A 56 -17.30 3.14 19.96
CA ASN A 56 -17.92 1.94 19.43
C ASN A 56 -17.40 1.60 18.02
N TYR A 57 -17.72 0.41 17.55
CA TYR A 57 -17.24 -0.10 16.27
C TYR A 57 -17.74 0.70 15.05
N PRO A 58 -19.03 1.11 14.92
CA PRO A 58 -19.47 1.93 13.79
C PRO A 58 -18.71 3.24 13.66
N LEU A 59 -18.47 3.95 14.77
CA LEU A 59 -17.68 5.19 14.75
C LEU A 59 -16.21 4.94 14.39
N LEU A 60 -15.64 3.79 14.82
CA LEU A 60 -14.32 3.40 14.38
C LEU A 60 -14.26 3.19 12.86
N ILE A 61 -15.27 2.55 12.25
CA ILE A 61 -15.34 2.38 10.79
C ILE A 61 -15.41 3.73 10.08
N VAL A 62 -16.25 4.65 10.56
CA VAL A 62 -16.31 6.01 9.99
C VAL A 62 -14.98 6.74 10.13
N ALA A 63 -14.35 6.69 11.30
CA ALA A 63 -13.03 7.28 11.52
C ALA A 63 -11.97 6.67 10.59
N ARG A 64 -12.03 5.36 10.31
CA ARG A 64 -11.12 4.68 9.37
C ARG A 64 -11.35 5.10 7.92
N LEU A 65 -12.60 5.30 7.50
CA LEU A 65 -12.90 5.87 6.18
C LEU A 65 -12.29 7.28 6.03
N LEU A 66 -12.51 8.14 7.04
CA LEU A 66 -11.92 9.49 7.04
C LEU A 66 -10.38 9.45 7.06
N ALA A 67 -9.79 8.57 7.86
CA ALA A 67 -8.33 8.40 7.92
C ALA A 67 -7.75 7.93 6.56
N GLY A 68 -8.42 6.99 5.89
CA GLY A 68 -8.01 6.56 4.55
C GLY A 68 -8.10 7.68 3.53
N ALA A 69 -9.21 8.42 3.54
CA ALA A 69 -9.43 9.54 2.62
C ALA A 69 -8.36 10.64 2.79
N THR A 70 -8.03 11.01 4.03
CA THR A 70 -7.05 12.08 4.30
C THR A 70 -5.62 11.64 4.02
N ALA A 71 -5.25 10.40 4.34
CA ALA A 71 -3.91 9.87 4.14
C ALA A 71 -3.56 9.68 2.65
N ALA A 72 -4.55 9.52 1.78
CA ALA A 72 -4.37 9.25 0.36
C ALA A 72 -3.62 10.36 -0.41
N ALA A 73 -3.57 11.59 0.13
CA ALA A 73 -2.83 12.71 -0.44
C ALA A 73 -1.31 12.58 -0.29
N ILE A 74 -0.85 12.02 0.83
CA ILE A 74 0.51 12.22 1.33
C ILE A 74 1.55 11.62 0.39
N VAL A 75 1.47 10.32 0.11
CA VAL A 75 2.50 9.61 -0.68
C VAL A 75 2.57 10.11 -2.12
N PRO A 76 1.48 10.15 -2.90
CA PRO A 76 1.55 10.54 -4.31
C PRO A 76 1.95 12.00 -4.48
N LEU A 77 1.43 12.91 -3.66
CA LEU A 77 1.82 14.31 -3.75
C LEU A 77 3.25 14.57 -3.29
N SER A 78 3.76 13.82 -2.29
CA SER A 78 5.16 13.93 -1.88
C SER A 78 6.10 13.50 -3.00
N MET A 79 5.81 12.38 -3.68
CA MET A 79 6.61 11.94 -4.82
C MET A 79 6.54 12.94 -5.99
N ALA A 80 5.37 13.49 -6.26
CA ALA A 80 5.19 14.52 -7.29
C ALA A 80 5.95 15.81 -6.94
N TRP A 81 5.87 16.25 -5.68
CA TRP A 81 6.58 17.43 -5.20
C TRP A 81 8.09 17.28 -5.25
N ILE A 82 8.63 16.10 -4.85
CA ILE A 82 10.06 15.78 -5.01
C ILE A 82 10.46 15.90 -6.49
N GLY A 83 9.61 15.40 -7.41
CA GLY A 83 9.82 15.53 -8.84
C GLY A 83 9.87 16.98 -9.35
N ASP A 84 9.13 17.89 -8.70
CA ASP A 84 9.10 19.31 -9.07
C ASP A 84 10.31 20.10 -8.53
N VAL A 85 10.75 19.79 -7.31
CA VAL A 85 11.73 20.64 -6.59
C VAL A 85 13.15 20.08 -6.62
N VAL A 86 13.33 18.78 -6.84
CA VAL A 86 14.64 18.14 -6.84
C VAL A 86 15.15 18.00 -8.28
N PRO A 87 16.36 18.49 -8.62
CA PRO A 87 16.99 18.28 -9.93
C PRO A 87 17.06 16.80 -10.30
N TYR A 88 16.95 16.51 -11.59
CA TYR A 88 16.81 15.11 -12.07
C TYR A 88 17.94 14.19 -11.63
N ASP A 89 19.17 14.68 -11.65
CA ASP A 89 20.38 13.97 -11.23
C ASP A 89 20.40 13.63 -9.73
N GLN A 90 19.68 14.39 -8.89
CA GLN A 90 19.63 14.23 -7.44
C GLN A 90 18.34 13.51 -6.96
N ARG A 91 17.36 13.24 -7.83
CA ARG A 91 16.09 12.62 -7.46
C ARG A 91 16.23 11.21 -6.93
N GLN A 92 17.10 10.41 -7.53
CA GLN A 92 17.22 8.99 -7.18
C GLN A 92 17.59 8.77 -5.69
N PRO A 93 18.60 9.46 -5.11
CA PRO A 93 18.89 9.35 -3.68
C PRO A 93 17.72 9.78 -2.79
N VAL A 94 17.03 10.88 -3.13
CA VAL A 94 15.89 11.38 -2.35
C VAL A 94 14.72 10.41 -2.38
N LEU A 95 14.37 9.86 -3.54
CA LEU A 95 13.34 8.83 -3.67
C LEU A 95 13.69 7.53 -2.95
N ALA A 96 14.98 7.17 -2.92
CA ALA A 96 15.45 6.01 -2.15
C ALA A 96 15.26 6.22 -0.64
N GLN A 97 15.57 7.41 -0.11
CA GLN A 97 15.31 7.76 1.29
C GLN A 97 13.81 7.73 1.62
N PHE A 98 12.98 8.25 0.70
CA PHE A 98 11.51 8.19 0.84
C PHE A 98 11.00 6.75 0.91
N LEU A 99 11.51 5.85 0.06
CA LEU A 99 11.16 4.43 0.07
C LEU A 99 11.61 3.75 1.37
N ILE A 100 12.83 4.03 1.86
CA ILE A 100 13.31 3.52 3.16
C ILE A 100 12.36 3.97 4.28
N GLY A 101 11.96 5.26 4.29
CA GLY A 101 10.99 5.78 5.25
C GLY A 101 9.66 5.03 5.23
N GLN A 102 9.14 4.70 4.04
CA GLN A 102 7.92 3.90 3.90
C GLN A 102 8.10 2.48 4.49
N ILE A 103 9.20 1.81 4.17
CA ILE A 103 9.47 0.45 4.65
C ILE A 103 9.62 0.44 6.17
N VAL A 104 10.36 1.39 6.73
CA VAL A 104 10.51 1.56 8.19
C VAL A 104 9.16 1.85 8.85
N GLY A 105 8.34 2.72 8.24
CA GLY A 105 7.01 3.05 8.74
C GLY A 105 6.08 1.85 8.78
N ILE A 106 6.05 1.03 7.72
CA ILE A 106 5.26 -0.21 7.67
C ILE A 106 5.74 -1.18 8.76
N SER A 107 7.05 -1.39 8.86
CA SER A 107 7.65 -2.30 9.86
C SER A 107 7.34 -1.85 11.29
N ALA A 108 7.53 -0.57 11.58
CA ALA A 108 7.21 0.02 12.87
C ALA A 108 5.72 -0.12 13.20
N GLY A 109 4.84 0.17 12.24
CA GLY A 109 3.39 0.05 12.41
C GLY A 109 2.95 -1.37 12.78
N VAL A 110 3.50 -2.38 12.10
CA VAL A 110 3.21 -3.80 12.39
C VAL A 110 3.70 -4.16 13.79
N LEU A 111 4.94 -3.82 14.14
CA LEU A 111 5.53 -4.14 15.45
C LEU A 111 4.80 -3.44 16.60
N PHE A 112 4.57 -2.12 16.50
CA PHE A 112 3.82 -1.38 17.52
C PHE A 112 2.39 -1.85 17.65
N GLY A 113 1.75 -2.30 16.55
CA GLY A 113 0.44 -2.94 16.61
C GLY A 113 0.45 -4.24 17.43
N GLY A 114 1.46 -5.08 17.24
CA GLY A 114 1.66 -6.31 18.03
C GLY A 114 1.92 -6.02 19.52
N LEU A 115 2.86 -5.11 19.82
CA LEU A 115 3.17 -4.68 21.19
C LEU A 115 1.94 -4.10 21.91
N ALA A 116 1.18 -3.26 21.20
CA ALA A 116 -0.03 -2.68 21.79
C ALA A 116 -1.12 -3.72 22.05
N GLY A 117 -1.19 -4.76 21.22
CA GLY A 117 -2.13 -5.86 21.40
C GLY A 117 -1.81 -6.74 22.61
N ASP A 118 -0.53 -6.97 22.91
CA ASP A 118 -0.09 -7.80 24.04
C ASP A 118 -0.04 -7.04 25.37
N TYR A 119 0.46 -5.79 25.36
CA TYR A 119 0.85 -5.10 26.60
C TYR A 119 0.00 -3.88 26.96
N PHE A 120 -0.76 -3.34 25.99
CA PHE A 120 -1.47 -2.07 26.17
C PHE A 120 -2.91 -2.15 25.63
N SER A 121 -3.25 -1.23 24.75
CA SER A 121 -4.55 -1.14 24.08
C SER A 121 -4.36 -0.89 22.60
N TRP A 122 -5.23 -1.45 21.77
CA TRP A 122 -5.29 -1.18 20.34
C TRP A 122 -5.44 0.31 19.99
N ARG A 123 -5.80 1.14 20.97
CA ARG A 123 -5.91 2.61 20.82
C ARG A 123 -4.55 3.30 20.81
N ILE A 124 -3.56 2.76 21.50
CA ILE A 124 -2.23 3.39 21.67
C ILE A 124 -1.53 3.67 20.33
N PRO A 125 -1.49 2.75 19.35
CA PRO A 125 -0.93 3.04 18.03
C PRO A 125 -1.57 4.25 17.35
N PHE A 126 -2.88 4.45 17.47
CA PHE A 126 -3.57 5.58 16.86
C PHE A 126 -3.20 6.91 17.54
N PHE A 127 -3.03 6.94 18.86
CA PHE A 127 -2.48 8.11 19.57
C PHE A 127 -1.06 8.41 19.11
N GLY A 128 -0.22 7.39 18.97
CA GLY A 128 1.15 7.53 18.45
C GLY A 128 1.17 8.09 17.04
N ILE A 129 0.32 7.57 16.15
CA ILE A 129 0.18 8.09 14.77
C ILE A 129 -0.29 9.54 14.78
N SER A 130 -1.28 9.90 15.62
CA SER A 130 -1.76 11.27 15.75
C SER A 130 -0.65 12.21 16.18
N LEU A 131 0.14 11.84 17.20
CA LEU A 131 1.28 12.61 17.65
C LEU A 131 2.34 12.80 16.55
N CYS A 132 2.68 11.73 15.82
CA CYS A 132 3.60 11.82 14.70
C CYS A 132 3.10 12.81 13.64
N PHE A 133 1.81 12.77 13.30
CA PHE A 133 1.26 13.71 12.31
C PHE A 133 1.21 15.17 12.82
N VAL A 134 0.99 15.41 14.12
CA VAL A 134 1.14 16.75 14.72
C VAL A 134 2.56 17.28 14.50
N LEU A 135 3.57 16.47 14.83
CA LEU A 135 4.97 16.86 14.68
C LEU A 135 5.34 17.11 13.21
N ILE A 136 4.86 16.27 12.31
CA ILE A 136 5.09 16.44 10.86
C ILE A 136 4.38 17.71 10.36
N ALA A 137 3.11 17.90 10.70
CA ALA A 137 2.35 19.07 10.26
C ALA A 137 2.98 20.38 10.76
N THR A 138 3.32 20.46 12.04
CA THR A 138 3.99 21.64 12.62
C THR A 138 5.33 21.91 11.95
N THR A 139 6.11 20.88 11.66
CA THR A 139 7.37 20.98 10.92
C THR A 139 7.14 21.51 9.52
N LEU A 140 6.20 20.94 8.75
CA LEU A 140 5.88 21.40 7.40
C LEU A 140 5.43 22.86 7.37
N PHE A 141 4.54 23.28 8.28
CA PHE A 141 4.12 24.68 8.36
C PHE A 141 5.25 25.64 8.78
N SER A 142 6.15 25.20 9.67
CA SER A 142 7.32 25.98 10.06
C SER A 142 8.28 26.21 8.89
N PHE A 143 8.49 25.17 8.07
CA PHE A 143 9.34 25.28 6.88
C PHE A 143 8.67 26.00 5.72
N ASN A 144 7.35 26.05 5.63
CA ASN A 144 6.63 26.68 4.53
C ASN A 144 7.09 28.12 4.27
N ARG A 145 7.39 28.89 5.34
CA ARG A 145 7.89 30.28 5.22
C ARG A 145 9.34 30.39 4.71
N ARG A 146 10.08 29.27 4.72
CA ARG A 146 11.51 29.21 4.32
C ARG A 146 11.71 28.58 2.94
N LEU A 147 10.65 28.01 2.37
CA LEU A 147 10.73 27.40 1.05
C LEU A 147 10.83 28.46 -0.04
N PRO A 148 11.66 28.23 -1.06
CA PRO A 148 11.74 29.10 -2.23
C PRO A 148 10.43 29.08 -3.01
N ALA A 149 10.10 30.18 -3.70
CA ALA A 149 8.83 30.35 -4.41
C ALA A 149 8.54 29.23 -5.42
N TYR A 150 9.57 28.70 -6.09
CA TYR A 150 9.39 27.61 -7.06
C TYR A 150 8.91 26.31 -6.41
N ALA A 151 9.17 26.08 -5.12
CA ALA A 151 8.71 24.90 -4.39
C ALA A 151 7.23 24.96 -4.00
N LEU A 152 6.64 26.16 -4.06
CA LEU A 152 5.24 26.45 -3.72
C LEU A 152 4.37 26.76 -4.97
N THR A 153 4.89 26.55 -6.17
CA THR A 153 4.18 26.86 -7.41
C THR A 153 2.88 26.07 -7.54
N THR A 154 1.84 26.79 -7.95
CA THR A 154 0.54 26.23 -8.33
C THR A 154 0.39 26.33 -9.84
N HIS A 155 -0.04 25.26 -10.47
CA HIS A 155 -0.40 25.34 -11.88
C HIS A 155 -1.86 25.78 -12.00
N LYS A 156 -2.08 27.00 -12.53
CA LYS A 156 -3.43 27.46 -12.92
C LYS A 156 -3.89 26.63 -14.11
N ALA A 157 -4.48 25.50 -13.82
CA ALA A 157 -5.09 24.70 -14.88
C ALA A 157 -6.48 25.27 -15.18
N GLU A 158 -6.72 25.71 -16.41
CA GLU A 158 -8.02 26.17 -16.91
C GLU A 158 -9.05 25.04 -16.94
N GLY A 159 -10.29 25.34 -16.57
CA GLY A 159 -11.43 24.41 -16.63
C GLY A 159 -11.69 23.61 -15.36
N SER A 160 -12.76 22.81 -15.38
CA SER A 160 -13.15 21.93 -14.28
C SER A 160 -12.13 20.80 -14.09
N ALA A 161 -11.47 20.77 -12.93
CA ALA A 161 -10.50 19.74 -12.55
C ALA A 161 -11.13 18.33 -12.61
N LEU A 162 -12.39 18.19 -12.20
CA LEU A 162 -13.14 16.92 -12.24
C LEU A 162 -13.35 16.42 -13.68
N ARG A 163 -13.78 17.30 -14.61
CA ARG A 163 -14.01 16.92 -16.01
C ARG A 163 -12.73 16.48 -16.68
N ARG A 164 -11.62 17.18 -16.42
CA ARG A 164 -10.29 16.79 -16.91
C ARG A 164 -9.87 15.44 -16.38
N MET A 165 -10.00 15.22 -15.07
CA MET A 165 -9.71 13.95 -14.43
C MET A 165 -10.50 12.79 -15.07
N ILE A 166 -11.82 12.94 -15.24
CA ILE A 166 -12.67 11.91 -15.87
C ILE A 166 -12.19 11.61 -17.30
N ASN A 167 -11.87 12.65 -18.08
CA ASN A 167 -11.38 12.48 -19.44
C ASN A 167 -10.01 11.78 -19.47
N GLU A 168 -9.09 12.13 -18.60
CA GLU A 168 -7.76 11.50 -18.52
C GLU A 168 -7.85 10.03 -18.13
N PHE A 169 -8.66 9.69 -17.11
CA PHE A 169 -8.92 8.30 -16.75
C PHE A 169 -9.64 7.54 -17.87
N GLY A 170 -10.60 8.15 -18.55
CA GLY A 170 -11.26 7.57 -19.72
C GLY A 170 -10.27 7.22 -20.84
N GLN A 171 -9.30 8.10 -21.10
CA GLN A 171 -8.24 7.87 -22.09
C GLN A 171 -7.26 6.75 -21.64
N VAL A 172 -6.95 6.64 -20.37
CA VAL A 172 -6.16 5.51 -19.85
C VAL A 172 -6.93 4.20 -20.02
N LEU A 173 -8.20 4.17 -19.63
CA LEU A 173 -9.05 2.99 -19.73
C LEU A 173 -9.39 2.57 -21.16
N SER A 174 -9.29 3.48 -22.14
CA SER A 174 -9.49 3.14 -23.56
C SER A 174 -8.39 2.22 -24.10
N LYS A 175 -7.20 2.21 -23.48
CA LYS A 175 -6.07 1.40 -23.93
C LYS A 175 -6.18 -0.05 -23.45
N PRO A 176 -6.14 -1.06 -24.34
CA PRO A 176 -6.27 -2.47 -23.95
C PRO A 176 -5.21 -2.91 -22.93
N TRP A 177 -3.95 -2.50 -23.14
CA TRP A 177 -2.85 -2.85 -22.20
C TRP A 177 -3.02 -2.21 -20.83
N ALA A 178 -3.52 -0.98 -20.74
CA ALA A 178 -3.80 -0.33 -19.47
C ALA A 178 -4.86 -1.12 -18.67
N ARG A 179 -5.91 -1.60 -19.32
CA ARG A 179 -6.93 -2.46 -18.68
C ARG A 179 -6.31 -3.73 -18.12
N VAL A 180 -5.41 -4.40 -18.84
CA VAL A 180 -4.71 -5.59 -18.37
C VAL A 180 -3.89 -5.25 -17.11
N VAL A 181 -3.10 -4.19 -17.12
CA VAL A 181 -2.29 -3.77 -15.97
C VAL A 181 -3.17 -3.44 -14.76
N LEU A 182 -4.26 -2.68 -14.97
CA LEU A 182 -5.16 -2.25 -13.88
C LEU A 182 -5.94 -3.42 -13.26
N VAL A 183 -6.44 -4.35 -14.08
CA VAL A 183 -7.08 -5.58 -13.57
C VAL A 183 -6.07 -6.44 -12.82
N THR A 184 -4.86 -6.59 -13.36
CA THR A 184 -3.81 -7.38 -12.72
C THR A 184 -3.44 -6.83 -11.35
N VAL A 185 -3.23 -5.51 -11.22
CA VAL A 185 -2.88 -4.90 -9.93
C VAL A 185 -4.03 -4.94 -8.94
N PHE A 186 -5.28 -4.85 -9.40
CA PHE A 186 -6.45 -5.03 -8.55
C PHE A 186 -6.49 -6.45 -7.98
N LEU A 187 -6.29 -7.47 -8.81
CA LEU A 187 -6.23 -8.87 -8.37
C LEU A 187 -5.01 -9.14 -7.47
N GLU A 188 -3.85 -8.56 -7.80
CA GLU A 188 -2.66 -8.63 -6.94
C GLU A 188 -2.94 -8.07 -5.55
N GLY A 189 -3.46 -6.84 -5.46
CA GLY A 189 -3.81 -6.20 -4.20
C GLY A 189 -4.82 -7.02 -3.41
N GLY A 190 -5.85 -7.56 -4.07
CA GLY A 190 -6.90 -8.37 -3.46
C GLY A 190 -6.38 -9.69 -2.91
N CYS A 191 -5.73 -10.48 -3.73
CA CYS A 191 -5.25 -11.81 -3.34
C CYS A 191 -4.11 -11.74 -2.32
N LEU A 192 -3.17 -10.80 -2.52
CA LEU A 192 -2.03 -10.65 -1.62
C LEU A 192 -2.47 -10.15 -0.25
N TYR A 193 -3.15 -9.00 -0.18
CA TYR A 193 -3.54 -8.40 1.11
C TYR A 193 -4.71 -9.13 1.77
N GLY A 194 -5.59 -9.79 1.00
CA GLY A 194 -6.59 -10.69 1.53
C GLY A 194 -5.98 -11.83 2.35
N ALA A 195 -4.82 -12.34 1.95
CA ALA A 195 -4.06 -13.32 2.72
C ALA A 195 -3.19 -12.68 3.81
N PHE A 196 -2.41 -11.65 3.43
CA PHE A 196 -1.41 -11.01 4.29
C PHE A 196 -1.99 -10.45 5.59
N ALA A 197 -3.19 -9.87 5.53
CA ALA A 197 -3.89 -9.31 6.70
C ALA A 197 -4.15 -10.33 7.81
N PHE A 198 -4.18 -11.62 7.48
CA PHE A 198 -4.47 -12.68 8.43
C PHE A 198 -3.23 -13.47 8.91
N ILE A 199 -2.03 -13.19 8.39
CA ILE A 199 -0.79 -13.92 8.75
C ILE A 199 -0.50 -13.80 10.25
N ALA A 200 -0.49 -12.57 10.80
CA ALA A 200 -0.23 -12.39 12.24
C ALA A 200 -1.29 -13.09 13.10
N SER A 201 -2.57 -13.00 12.69
CA SER A 201 -3.66 -13.68 13.40
C SER A 201 -3.57 -15.21 13.29
N HIS A 202 -3.10 -15.73 12.16
CA HIS A 202 -2.83 -17.16 11.98
C HIS A 202 -1.73 -17.65 12.94
N LEU A 203 -0.60 -16.97 12.95
CA LEU A 203 0.52 -17.30 13.83
C LEU A 203 0.12 -17.21 15.32
N HIS A 204 -0.68 -16.23 15.68
CA HIS A 204 -1.19 -16.08 17.05
C HIS A 204 -2.17 -17.21 17.43
N ARG A 205 -3.17 -17.51 16.58
CA ARG A 205 -4.26 -18.43 16.93
C ARG A 205 -3.90 -19.89 16.74
N VAL A 206 -3.16 -20.23 15.68
CA VAL A 206 -2.84 -21.62 15.33
C VAL A 206 -1.55 -22.07 16.00
N HIS A 207 -0.57 -21.19 16.07
CA HIS A 207 0.75 -21.51 16.65
C HIS A 207 0.96 -20.93 18.05
N HIS A 208 -0.06 -20.29 18.64
CA HIS A 208 -0.03 -19.74 20.01
C HIS A 208 1.10 -18.74 20.29
N LEU A 209 1.57 -18.03 19.25
CA LEU A 209 2.54 -16.96 19.44
C LEU A 209 1.87 -15.72 20.07
N SER A 210 2.63 -14.94 20.85
CA SER A 210 2.17 -13.60 21.24
C SER A 210 1.94 -12.73 20.00
N LEU A 211 1.11 -11.70 20.09
CA LEU A 211 0.88 -10.77 18.97
C LEU A 211 2.18 -10.06 18.57
N THR A 212 3.04 -9.73 19.55
CA THR A 212 4.36 -9.15 19.32
C THR A 212 5.25 -10.08 18.49
N ASN A 213 5.34 -11.36 18.85
CA ASN A 213 6.15 -12.32 18.11
C ASN A 213 5.61 -12.56 16.71
N ALA A 214 4.30 -12.70 16.56
CA ALA A 214 3.64 -12.81 15.25
C ALA A 214 3.90 -11.57 14.38
N ALA A 215 3.79 -10.37 14.93
CA ALA A 215 4.09 -9.12 14.25
C ALA A 215 5.57 -9.01 13.84
N SER A 216 6.49 -9.44 14.71
CA SER A 216 7.94 -9.46 14.42
C SER A 216 8.27 -10.38 13.24
N LEU A 217 7.58 -11.51 13.11
CA LEU A 217 7.73 -12.39 11.93
C LEU A 217 7.19 -11.73 10.66
N VAL A 218 6.01 -11.11 10.74
CA VAL A 218 5.45 -10.37 9.59
C VAL A 218 6.34 -9.20 9.16
N MET A 219 7.05 -8.54 10.09
CA MET A 219 8.02 -7.49 9.78
C MET A 219 9.14 -7.96 8.85
N LEU A 220 9.49 -9.25 8.84
CA LEU A 220 10.50 -9.83 7.93
C LEU A 220 10.12 -9.63 6.45
N PHE A 221 8.84 -9.45 6.14
CA PHE A 221 8.37 -9.06 4.80
C PHE A 221 9.05 -7.77 4.32
N SER A 222 9.19 -6.77 5.17
CA SER A 222 9.88 -5.52 4.84
C SER A 222 11.36 -5.73 4.55
N LEU A 223 12.03 -6.62 5.29
CA LEU A 223 13.44 -6.97 5.06
C LEU A 223 13.63 -7.69 3.72
N GLY A 224 12.68 -8.55 3.34
CA GLY A 224 12.64 -9.16 2.00
C GLY A 224 12.53 -8.11 0.89
N GLY A 225 11.71 -7.08 1.10
CA GLY A 225 11.60 -5.93 0.20
C GLY A 225 12.91 -5.14 0.07
N LEU A 226 13.64 -4.93 1.18
CA LEU A 226 14.95 -4.28 1.16
C LEU A 226 15.98 -5.10 0.39
N LEU A 227 15.96 -6.44 0.53
CA LEU A 227 16.82 -7.31 -0.25
C LEU A 227 16.52 -7.18 -1.75
N TYR A 228 15.24 -7.16 -2.14
CA TYR A 228 14.88 -6.90 -3.54
C TYR A 228 15.41 -5.54 -4.00
N ALA A 229 15.20 -4.47 -3.23
CA ALA A 229 15.63 -3.13 -3.60
C ALA A 229 17.16 -3.08 -3.87
N SER A 230 17.97 -3.71 -3.01
CA SER A 230 19.42 -3.76 -3.15
C SER A 230 19.91 -4.62 -4.33
N THR A 231 19.15 -5.66 -4.68
CA THR A 231 19.52 -6.62 -5.75
C THR A 231 18.77 -6.39 -7.06
N SER A 232 17.82 -5.45 -7.10
CA SER A 232 16.89 -5.21 -8.21
C SER A 232 17.59 -5.09 -9.58
N ARG A 233 18.67 -4.31 -9.69
CA ARG A 233 19.43 -4.16 -10.96
C ARG A 233 19.94 -5.50 -11.52
N ARG A 234 20.42 -6.39 -10.64
CA ARG A 234 20.90 -7.71 -11.05
C ARG A 234 19.76 -8.62 -11.47
N LEU A 235 18.67 -8.59 -10.71
CA LEU A 235 17.47 -9.40 -10.96
C LEU A 235 16.76 -8.98 -12.25
N VAL A 236 16.58 -7.68 -12.50
CA VAL A 236 16.02 -7.15 -13.75
C VAL A 236 16.85 -7.60 -14.95
N ARG A 237 18.18 -7.50 -14.88
CA ARG A 237 19.06 -7.90 -15.96
C ARG A 237 19.03 -9.41 -16.24
N LYS A 238 18.91 -10.25 -15.19
CA LYS A 238 18.94 -11.71 -15.33
C LYS A 238 17.58 -12.31 -15.71
N LEU A 239 16.50 -11.80 -15.13
CA LEU A 239 15.17 -12.40 -15.24
C LEU A 239 14.26 -11.65 -16.22
N GLY A 240 14.57 -10.40 -16.52
CA GLY A 240 13.67 -9.51 -17.24
C GLY A 240 12.33 -9.33 -16.54
N GLU A 241 11.42 -8.56 -17.13
CA GLU A 241 10.10 -8.28 -16.51
C GLU A 241 9.23 -9.55 -16.38
N LYS A 242 9.26 -10.45 -17.37
CA LYS A 242 8.52 -11.70 -17.34
C LYS A 242 8.99 -12.63 -16.22
N GLY A 243 10.31 -12.77 -16.09
CA GLY A 243 10.90 -13.59 -15.04
C GLY A 243 10.63 -13.02 -13.66
N LEU A 244 10.74 -11.69 -13.48
CA LEU A 244 10.43 -11.03 -12.21
C LEU A 244 8.97 -11.26 -11.80
N THR A 245 8.03 -11.09 -12.72
CA THR A 245 6.61 -11.33 -12.45
C THR A 245 6.36 -12.79 -12.09
N ARG A 246 6.86 -13.73 -12.90
CA ARG A 246 6.64 -15.17 -12.70
C ARG A 246 7.25 -15.65 -11.38
N TRP A 247 8.54 -15.38 -11.15
CA TRP A 247 9.23 -15.81 -9.94
C TRP A 247 8.73 -15.08 -8.70
N GLY A 248 8.39 -13.79 -8.81
CA GLY A 248 7.76 -13.04 -7.73
C GLY A 248 6.47 -13.70 -7.26
N GLY A 249 5.57 -14.03 -8.20
CA GLY A 249 4.32 -14.72 -7.90
C GLY A 249 4.53 -16.12 -7.30
N ILE A 250 5.49 -16.91 -7.83
CA ILE A 250 5.82 -18.25 -7.29
C ILE A 250 6.35 -18.12 -5.85
N ILE A 251 7.27 -17.19 -5.58
CA ILE A 251 7.85 -16.99 -4.25
C ILE A 251 6.77 -16.57 -3.26
N VAL A 252 5.89 -15.62 -3.60
CA VAL A 252 4.78 -15.22 -2.72
C VAL A 252 3.84 -16.40 -2.45
N ALA A 253 3.46 -17.12 -3.50
CA ALA A 253 2.52 -18.24 -3.38
C ALA A 253 3.08 -19.37 -2.49
N THR A 254 4.32 -19.79 -2.74
CA THR A 254 4.98 -20.82 -1.91
C THR A 254 5.14 -20.35 -0.47
N SER A 255 5.52 -19.10 -0.26
CA SER A 255 5.64 -18.52 1.08
C SER A 255 4.31 -18.52 1.83
N PHE A 256 3.23 -18.07 1.21
CA PHE A 256 1.90 -18.02 1.83
C PHE A 256 1.34 -19.42 2.08
N LEU A 257 1.53 -20.37 1.14
CA LEU A 257 1.16 -21.77 1.36
C LEU A 257 1.95 -22.35 2.55
N THR A 258 3.25 -22.07 2.63
CA THR A 258 4.07 -22.47 3.78
C THR A 258 3.52 -21.90 5.08
N ILE A 259 3.23 -20.60 5.14
CA ILE A 259 2.68 -19.97 6.35
C ILE A 259 1.34 -20.57 6.73
N GLY A 260 0.44 -20.77 5.76
CA GLY A 260 -0.93 -21.23 6.03
C GLY A 260 -1.07 -22.72 6.35
N LEU A 261 -0.09 -23.56 5.96
CA LEU A 261 -0.20 -25.03 6.02
C LEU A 261 0.93 -25.71 6.81
N ALA A 262 2.00 -25.00 7.16
CA ALA A 262 3.13 -25.62 7.87
C ALA A 262 2.75 -26.06 9.30
N PRO A 263 3.32 -27.19 9.77
CA PRO A 263 3.01 -27.73 11.07
C PRO A 263 3.61 -26.92 12.23
N SER A 264 4.56 -26.01 11.95
CA SER A 264 5.21 -25.21 12.99
C SER A 264 5.51 -23.78 12.51
N TRP A 265 5.52 -22.84 13.46
CA TRP A 265 5.69 -21.43 13.21
C TRP A 265 7.08 -21.03 12.66
N GLN A 266 8.10 -21.87 12.89
CA GLN A 266 9.46 -21.58 12.45
C GLN A 266 9.55 -21.42 10.92
N TRP A 267 8.69 -22.12 10.18
CA TRP A 267 8.59 -21.96 8.73
C TRP A 267 8.13 -20.57 8.29
N ALA A 268 7.45 -19.83 9.17
CA ALA A 268 7.08 -18.45 8.89
C ALA A 268 8.29 -17.49 8.80
N ILE A 269 9.42 -17.83 9.42
CA ILE A 269 10.63 -17.00 9.37
C ILE A 269 11.10 -16.80 7.90
N PRO A 270 11.55 -17.85 7.19
CA PRO A 270 11.96 -17.71 5.81
C PRO A 270 10.80 -17.33 4.88
N ALA A 271 9.58 -17.78 5.17
CA ALA A 271 8.43 -17.51 4.33
C ALA A 271 8.00 -16.05 4.36
N CYS A 272 7.92 -15.39 5.52
CA CYS A 272 7.61 -13.96 5.59
C CYS A 272 8.70 -13.12 4.88
N PHE A 273 9.97 -13.46 5.08
CA PHE A 273 11.07 -12.80 4.39
C PHE A 273 10.97 -12.96 2.87
N ALA A 274 10.83 -14.20 2.39
CA ALA A 274 10.75 -14.49 0.97
C ALA A 274 9.50 -13.86 0.32
N SER A 275 8.36 -13.85 1.02
CA SER A 275 7.14 -13.23 0.50
C SER A 275 7.31 -11.74 0.22
N GLY A 276 8.07 -11.02 1.05
CA GLY A 276 8.39 -9.62 0.80
C GLY A 276 9.23 -9.43 -0.45
N MET A 277 10.28 -10.23 -0.63
CA MET A 277 11.08 -10.21 -1.85
C MET A 277 10.23 -10.50 -3.10
N GLY A 278 9.41 -11.56 -3.06
CA GLY A 278 8.53 -11.93 -4.16
C GLY A 278 7.49 -10.86 -4.50
N PHE A 279 6.89 -10.24 -3.49
CA PHE A 279 5.95 -9.14 -3.68
C PHE A 279 6.60 -7.97 -4.43
N TYR A 280 7.75 -7.50 -3.98
CA TYR A 280 8.41 -6.37 -4.64
C TYR A 280 8.92 -6.71 -6.05
N MET A 281 9.27 -7.98 -6.33
CA MET A 281 9.56 -8.43 -7.69
C MET A 281 8.34 -8.29 -8.60
N LEU A 282 7.16 -8.72 -8.15
CA LEU A 282 5.91 -8.65 -8.89
C LEU A 282 5.41 -7.21 -8.98
N HIS A 283 5.19 -6.56 -7.84
CA HIS A 283 4.56 -5.25 -7.74
C HIS A 283 5.34 -4.15 -8.47
N ASN A 284 6.67 -4.08 -8.30
CA ASN A 284 7.49 -3.09 -8.99
C ASN A 284 7.49 -3.30 -10.53
N THR A 285 7.36 -4.55 -10.99
CA THR A 285 7.21 -4.80 -12.42
C THR A 285 5.87 -4.28 -12.93
N LEU A 286 4.78 -4.48 -12.19
CA LEU A 286 3.47 -3.91 -12.52
C LEU A 286 3.49 -2.38 -12.47
N GLN A 287 4.10 -1.80 -11.46
CA GLN A 287 4.25 -0.34 -11.32
C GLN A 287 5.05 0.27 -12.47
N MET A 288 6.09 -0.41 -12.94
CA MET A 288 6.85 0.01 -14.12
C MET A 288 5.96 0.03 -15.38
N ASN A 289 5.14 -1.01 -15.56
CA ASN A 289 4.17 -1.06 -16.66
C ASN A 289 3.11 0.03 -16.53
N ALA A 290 2.69 0.40 -15.34
CA ALA A 290 1.77 1.52 -15.10
C ALA A 290 2.34 2.85 -15.61
N THR A 291 3.64 3.08 -15.48
CA THR A 291 4.29 4.31 -15.99
C THR A 291 4.35 4.38 -17.52
N GLN A 292 4.19 3.24 -18.19
CA GLN A 292 4.34 3.09 -19.64
C GLN A 292 3.03 2.80 -20.37
N MET A 293 1.96 2.38 -19.67
CA MET A 293 0.69 1.99 -20.30
C MET A 293 -0.07 3.16 -20.95
N ALA A 294 0.21 4.41 -20.55
CA ALA A 294 -0.31 5.62 -21.16
C ALA A 294 0.74 6.76 -21.03
N PRO A 295 1.80 6.77 -21.87
CA PRO A 295 2.92 7.70 -21.71
C PRO A 295 2.52 9.18 -21.78
N GLU A 296 1.51 9.51 -22.58
CA GLU A 296 0.95 10.86 -22.73
C GLU A 296 0.10 11.31 -21.52
N ARG A 297 -0.31 10.36 -20.63
CA ARG A 297 -1.12 10.59 -19.44
C ARG A 297 -0.52 9.85 -18.22
N ARG A 298 0.80 9.89 -18.09
CA ARG A 298 1.53 9.12 -17.07
C ARG A 298 1.03 9.34 -15.66
N GLY A 299 0.71 10.58 -15.29
CA GLY A 299 0.16 10.91 -13.96
C GLY A 299 -1.16 10.19 -13.67
N ALA A 300 -2.13 10.29 -14.60
CA ALA A 300 -3.42 9.60 -14.48
C ALA A 300 -3.26 8.06 -14.48
N ALA A 301 -2.34 7.53 -15.28
CA ALA A 301 -2.04 6.10 -15.35
C ALA A 301 -1.53 5.56 -14.00
N VAL A 302 -0.55 6.23 -13.39
CA VAL A 302 0.01 5.84 -12.08
C VAL A 302 -1.02 6.01 -10.97
N SER A 303 -1.84 7.06 -11.00
CA SER A 303 -2.93 7.26 -10.02
C SER A 303 -3.99 6.17 -10.14
N ALA A 304 -4.39 5.79 -11.37
CA ALA A 304 -5.32 4.69 -11.60
C ALA A 304 -4.76 3.35 -11.09
N PHE A 305 -3.47 3.10 -11.34
CA PHE A 305 -2.77 1.91 -10.85
C PHE A 305 -2.84 1.81 -9.31
N ALA A 306 -2.46 2.88 -8.63
CA ALA A 306 -2.48 2.90 -7.18
C ALA A 306 -3.91 2.80 -6.61
N ALA A 307 -4.88 3.48 -7.21
CA ALA A 307 -6.29 3.35 -6.83
C ALA A 307 -6.78 1.91 -6.99
N CYS A 308 -6.52 1.26 -8.13
CA CYS A 308 -6.89 -0.13 -8.37
C CYS A 308 -6.23 -1.09 -7.36
N PHE A 309 -4.97 -0.86 -6.99
CA PHE A 309 -4.28 -1.66 -5.98
C PHE A 309 -5.00 -1.60 -4.62
N PHE A 310 -5.30 -0.41 -4.11
CA PHE A 310 -5.95 -0.24 -2.81
C PHE A 310 -7.43 -0.68 -2.83
N LEU A 311 -8.13 -0.49 -3.95
CA LEU A 311 -9.49 -1.02 -4.12
C LEU A 311 -9.48 -2.55 -4.15
N GLY A 312 -8.50 -3.16 -4.85
CA GLY A 312 -8.27 -4.60 -4.82
C GLY A 312 -7.98 -5.09 -3.41
N GLN A 313 -7.05 -4.44 -2.69
CA GLN A 313 -6.76 -4.72 -1.29
C GLN A 313 -8.04 -4.67 -0.44
N SER A 314 -8.84 -3.64 -0.60
CA SER A 314 -10.11 -3.50 0.14
C SER A 314 -11.07 -4.67 -0.13
N ALA A 315 -11.28 -5.00 -1.40
CA ALA A 315 -12.14 -6.11 -1.81
C ALA A 315 -11.62 -7.45 -1.28
N GLY A 316 -10.32 -7.70 -1.39
CA GLY A 316 -9.69 -8.93 -0.95
C GLY A 316 -9.73 -9.12 0.57
N VAL A 317 -9.39 -8.08 1.34
CA VAL A 317 -9.43 -8.12 2.82
C VAL A 317 -10.87 -8.28 3.30
N GLY A 318 -11.84 -7.59 2.67
CA GLY A 318 -13.26 -7.71 2.99
C GLY A 318 -13.79 -9.13 2.73
N ALA A 319 -13.51 -9.69 1.55
CA ALA A 319 -13.91 -11.07 1.18
C ALA A 319 -13.25 -12.11 2.09
N ALA A 320 -11.95 -11.97 2.36
CA ALA A 320 -11.21 -12.84 3.26
C ALA A 320 -11.77 -12.75 4.70
N GLY A 321 -12.18 -11.56 5.15
CA GLY A 321 -12.82 -11.36 6.45
C GLY A 321 -14.15 -12.09 6.61
N LEU A 322 -14.93 -12.21 5.53
CA LEU A 322 -16.15 -13.04 5.52
C LEU A 322 -15.78 -14.54 5.58
N ALA A 323 -14.78 -14.96 4.77
CA ALA A 323 -14.41 -16.35 4.64
C ALA A 323 -13.72 -16.92 5.89
N VAL A 324 -12.94 -16.09 6.62
CA VAL A 324 -12.13 -16.56 7.76
C VAL A 324 -12.96 -17.11 8.90
N GLY A 325 -14.18 -16.63 9.06
CA GLY A 325 -15.11 -17.10 10.10
C GLY A 325 -15.61 -18.54 9.83
N TYR A 326 -15.66 -18.96 8.57
CA TYR A 326 -16.14 -20.27 8.16
C TYR A 326 -15.00 -21.27 7.93
N PHE A 327 -13.91 -20.86 7.32
CA PHE A 327 -12.84 -21.74 6.85
C PHE A 327 -11.56 -21.65 7.69
N GLY A 328 -11.46 -20.68 8.59
CA GLY A 328 -10.24 -20.41 9.34
C GLY A 328 -9.20 -19.64 8.53
N THR A 329 -8.08 -19.30 9.19
CA THR A 329 -7.03 -18.43 8.60
C THR A 329 -6.14 -19.14 7.59
N GLY A 330 -5.80 -20.42 7.81
CA GLY A 330 -4.91 -21.20 6.92
C GLY A 330 -5.45 -21.33 5.49
N PRO A 331 -6.67 -21.85 5.27
CA PRO A 331 -7.29 -21.93 3.95
C PRO A 331 -7.45 -20.56 3.26
N VAL A 332 -7.78 -19.51 4.00
CA VAL A 332 -7.88 -18.15 3.44
C VAL A 332 -6.53 -17.67 2.91
N ILE A 333 -5.43 -17.90 3.67
CA ILE A 333 -4.07 -17.59 3.22
C ILE A 333 -3.71 -18.42 1.97
N ALA A 334 -4.06 -19.70 1.94
CA ALA A 334 -3.78 -20.58 0.80
C ALA A 334 -4.54 -20.15 -0.47
N VAL A 335 -5.79 -19.73 -0.36
CA VAL A 335 -6.57 -19.20 -1.50
C VAL A 335 -5.93 -17.91 -2.04
N GLY A 336 -5.50 -17.01 -1.17
CA GLY A 336 -4.77 -15.81 -1.58
C GLY A 336 -3.45 -16.14 -2.28
N ALA A 337 -2.71 -17.15 -1.80
CA ALA A 337 -1.49 -17.65 -2.44
C ALA A 337 -1.74 -18.11 -3.88
N ILE A 338 -2.77 -18.94 -4.08
CA ILE A 338 -3.16 -19.43 -5.41
C ILE A 338 -3.58 -18.26 -6.31
N GLY A 339 -4.36 -17.32 -5.77
CA GLY A 339 -4.79 -16.13 -6.51
C GLY A 339 -3.62 -15.27 -6.99
N VAL A 340 -2.61 -15.02 -6.14
CA VAL A 340 -1.39 -14.28 -6.54
C VAL A 340 -0.63 -15.05 -7.63
N LEU A 341 -0.48 -16.37 -7.49
CA LEU A 341 0.20 -17.19 -8.48
C LEU A 341 -0.48 -17.11 -9.85
N LEU A 342 -1.79 -17.31 -9.89
CA LEU A 342 -2.57 -17.25 -11.13
C LEU A 342 -2.47 -15.86 -11.78
N THR A 343 -2.59 -14.79 -10.98
CA THR A 343 -2.46 -13.40 -11.44
C THR A 343 -1.08 -13.16 -12.07
N ALA A 344 -0.01 -13.57 -11.39
CA ALA A 344 1.36 -13.40 -11.86
C ALA A 344 1.65 -14.20 -13.14
N LEU A 345 1.22 -15.46 -13.21
CA LEU A 345 1.41 -16.31 -14.39
C LEU A 345 0.62 -15.79 -15.59
N THR A 346 -0.64 -15.36 -15.39
CA THR A 346 -1.47 -14.78 -16.45
C THR A 346 -0.85 -13.51 -17.00
N PHE A 347 -0.44 -12.58 -16.15
CA PHE A 347 0.23 -11.35 -16.60
C PHE A 347 1.53 -11.63 -17.35
N SER A 348 2.36 -12.56 -16.84
CA SER A 348 3.60 -12.97 -17.50
C SER A 348 3.37 -13.54 -18.92
N ARG A 349 2.25 -14.28 -19.13
CA ARG A 349 1.85 -14.80 -20.44
C ARG A 349 1.35 -13.68 -21.38
N LEU A 350 0.46 -12.81 -20.89
CA LEU A 350 -0.11 -11.71 -21.68
C LEU A 350 0.99 -10.76 -22.17
N LYS A 351 1.98 -10.48 -21.33
CA LYS A 351 3.15 -9.68 -21.73
C LYS A 351 4.07 -10.37 -22.75
N SER A 352 3.88 -11.64 -22.99
CA SER A 352 4.61 -12.36 -24.05
C SER A 352 3.98 -12.18 -25.43
N ALA A 353 2.69 -11.83 -25.45
CA ALA A 353 1.91 -11.69 -26.67
C ALA A 353 1.77 -10.22 -27.12
N SER A 354 2.15 -9.26 -26.27
CA SER A 354 2.24 -7.81 -26.58
C SER A 354 3.66 -7.42 -26.97
#